data_30df87ec50c4e9e004ae0162e4788655
#
_entry.id   30df87ec50c4e9e004ae0162e4788655
#
_cell.length_a   1.000
_cell.length_b   1.000
_cell.length_c   1.000
_cell.angle_alpha   90.00
_cell.angle_beta   90.00
_cell.angle_gamma   90.00
#
_symmetry.space_group_name_H-M   'P 1'
#
loop_
_entity.id
_entity.type
_entity.pdbx_description
1 polymer ?
#
loop_
_entity_poly.entity_id
_entity_poly.type
_entity_poly.pdbx_seq_one_letter_code
_entity_poly.pdbx_strand_id
1 'polypeptide(L)'
;MIIKGNDNTVNLGTIILRYSNILGMSGLKLIIGQLPGLGTGVSRVANNCRVDIGNRVVINGVTLYLQEDKSNVSIGEDSQLSWGIDIWCTDAHTITNLKREPINFAQSIEIGKHAWVGKDVKIGKNTKIPDNSIVGWGSIVTKVFNEPNI
;
A
#
# COMPACT_ATOMS: atom_id res chain seq x y z
N MET A 1 -8.98 9.62 4.87
CA MET A 1 -9.05 9.02 3.52
C MET A 1 -9.16 10.14 2.50
N ILE A 2 -8.34 10.11 1.45
CA ILE A 2 -8.38 11.08 0.35
C ILE A 2 -8.46 10.28 -0.94
N ILE A 3 -9.52 10.48 -1.73
CA ILE A 3 -9.74 9.81 -3.01
C ILE A 3 -9.97 10.87 -4.08
N LYS A 4 -9.17 10.85 -5.14
CA LYS A 4 -9.33 11.68 -6.34
C LYS A 4 -9.27 10.80 -7.58
N GLY A 5 -10.33 10.80 -8.35
CA GLY A 5 -10.53 9.95 -9.51
C GLY A 5 -11.86 9.20 -9.45
N ASN A 6 -12.15 8.44 -10.49
CA ASN A 6 -13.41 7.74 -10.69
C ASN A 6 -13.22 6.21 -10.53
N ASP A 7 -14.34 5.52 -10.32
CA ASP A 7 -14.42 4.06 -10.30
C ASP A 7 -13.45 3.37 -9.33
N ASN A 8 -13.14 4.06 -8.23
CA ASN A 8 -12.27 3.51 -7.18
C ASN A 8 -13.10 2.70 -6.18
N THR A 9 -12.61 1.53 -5.81
CA THR A 9 -13.27 0.61 -4.89
C THR A 9 -12.44 0.43 -3.63
N VAL A 10 -13.07 0.55 -2.48
CA VAL A 10 -12.44 0.28 -1.17
C VAL A 10 -13.33 -0.67 -0.38
N ASN A 11 -12.89 -1.89 -0.21
CA ASN A 11 -13.55 -2.91 0.58
C ASN A 11 -12.78 -3.12 1.89
N LEU A 12 -13.44 -2.86 2.99
CA LEU A 12 -12.88 -3.05 4.32
C LEU A 12 -13.69 -4.15 5.02
N GLY A 13 -13.03 -5.23 5.37
CA GLY A 13 -13.58 -6.23 6.27
C GLY A 13 -13.65 -5.70 7.71
N THR A 14 -13.78 -6.57 8.67
CA THR A 14 -13.67 -6.20 10.09
C THR A 14 -12.22 -5.87 10.39
N ILE A 15 -11.88 -4.59 10.51
CA ILE A 15 -10.52 -4.14 10.79
C ILE A 15 -10.43 -3.51 12.17
N ILE A 16 -9.29 -3.66 12.82
CA ILE A 16 -8.98 -3.03 14.11
C ILE A 16 -7.94 -1.93 13.85
N LEU A 17 -8.38 -0.68 13.92
CA LEU A 17 -7.49 0.47 13.84
C LEU A 17 -7.01 0.86 15.23
N ARG A 18 -5.72 0.96 15.41
CA ARG A 18 -5.11 1.44 16.65
C ARG A 18 -4.50 2.82 16.43
N TYR A 19 -4.77 3.70 17.36
CA TYR A 19 -4.24 5.06 17.36
C TYR A 19 -3.57 5.36 18.71
N SER A 20 -2.36 5.87 18.67
CA SER A 20 -1.66 6.36 19.86
C SER A 20 -0.59 7.37 19.49
N ASN A 21 -0.70 8.58 19.99
CA ASN A 21 0.33 9.61 19.80
C ASN A 21 1.66 9.24 20.47
N ILE A 22 1.62 8.46 21.56
CA ILE A 22 2.81 8.06 22.31
C ILE A 22 3.60 6.99 21.56
N LEU A 23 2.90 6.05 20.90
CA LEU A 23 3.51 4.92 20.20
C LEU A 23 3.64 5.15 18.69
N GLY A 24 3.26 6.33 18.17
CA GLY A 24 3.28 6.63 16.74
C GLY A 24 2.24 5.84 15.93
N MET A 25 1.24 5.26 16.58
CA MET A 25 0.16 4.56 15.91
C MET A 25 -0.80 5.57 15.31
N SER A 26 -1.01 5.53 14.00
CA SER A 26 -1.84 6.50 13.25
C SER A 26 -3.04 5.87 12.55
N GLY A 27 -3.27 4.58 12.73
CA GLY A 27 -4.33 3.85 12.02
C GLY A 27 -4.06 3.73 10.53
N LEU A 28 -5.09 3.75 9.72
CA LEU A 28 -5.00 3.63 8.26
C LEU A 28 -5.14 4.99 7.59
N LYS A 29 -4.14 5.39 6.81
CA LYS A 29 -4.19 6.51 5.89
C LYS A 29 -4.24 5.99 4.45
N LEU A 30 -5.30 6.29 3.72
CA LEU A 30 -5.48 5.91 2.33
C LEU A 30 -5.46 7.14 1.45
N ILE A 31 -4.61 7.12 0.42
CA ILE A 31 -4.45 8.17 -0.58
C ILE A 31 -4.58 7.56 -1.97
N ILE A 32 -5.65 7.89 -2.68
CA ILE A 32 -5.85 7.57 -4.09
C ILE A 32 -5.76 8.88 -4.89
N GLY A 33 -4.91 8.90 -5.90
CA GLY A 33 -4.55 10.13 -6.60
C GLY A 33 -3.49 10.95 -5.85
N GLN A 34 -3.09 12.08 -6.41
CA GLN A 34 -2.07 12.94 -5.82
C GLN A 34 -2.68 14.00 -4.90
N LEU A 35 -2.02 14.24 -3.75
CA LEU A 35 -2.39 15.34 -2.88
C LEU A 35 -2.14 16.70 -3.56
N PRO A 36 -3.02 17.69 -3.37
CA PRO A 36 -2.73 19.07 -3.79
C PRO A 36 -1.51 19.60 -3.03
N GLY A 37 -0.63 20.32 -3.72
CA GLY A 37 0.49 21.04 -3.10
C GLY A 37 1.84 20.31 -3.08
N LEU A 38 1.94 19.08 -3.54
CA LEU A 38 3.24 18.41 -3.71
C LEU A 38 3.79 18.63 -5.13
N GLY A 39 4.18 19.86 -5.43
CA GLY A 39 4.87 20.24 -6.68
C GLY A 39 3.94 20.31 -7.92
N THR A 40 4.28 21.07 -8.92
CA THR A 40 3.69 21.17 -10.28
C THR A 40 2.25 21.67 -10.46
N GLY A 41 1.46 21.92 -9.43
CA GLY A 41 0.09 22.49 -9.58
C GLY A 41 -0.95 21.61 -10.31
N VAL A 42 -0.59 20.41 -10.75
CA VAL A 42 -1.50 19.49 -11.42
C VAL A 42 -1.97 18.45 -10.41
N SER A 43 -3.28 18.48 -10.13
CA SER A 43 -3.92 17.41 -9.33
C SER A 43 -3.98 16.14 -10.21
N ARG A 44 -3.18 15.14 -9.89
CA ARG A 44 -3.31 13.82 -10.52
C ARG A 44 -4.50 13.10 -9.91
N VAL A 45 -5.33 12.53 -10.77
CA VAL A 45 -6.39 11.60 -10.40
C VAL A 45 -5.88 10.18 -10.63
N ALA A 46 -6.40 9.21 -9.90
CA ALA A 46 -6.17 7.79 -10.14
C ALA A 46 -7.53 7.09 -10.23
N ASN A 47 -7.75 6.36 -11.31
CA ASN A 47 -9.02 5.75 -11.62
C ASN A 47 -8.92 4.22 -11.56
N ASN A 48 -10.05 3.57 -11.30
CA ASN A 48 -10.13 2.11 -11.26
C ASN A 48 -9.14 1.47 -10.26
N CYS A 49 -8.81 2.18 -9.20
CA CYS A 49 -7.99 1.65 -8.12
C CYS A 49 -8.82 0.79 -7.18
N ARG A 50 -8.19 -0.22 -6.59
CA ARG A 50 -8.86 -1.13 -5.68
C ARG A 50 -8.04 -1.34 -4.41
N VAL A 51 -8.72 -1.29 -3.27
CA VAL A 51 -8.17 -1.64 -1.97
C VAL A 51 -9.10 -2.66 -1.31
N ASP A 52 -8.59 -3.83 -1.02
CA ASP A 52 -9.30 -4.89 -0.31
C ASP A 52 -8.55 -5.24 0.98
N ILE A 53 -9.19 -5.05 2.12
CA ILE A 53 -8.66 -5.44 3.42
C ILE A 53 -9.59 -6.49 4.03
N GLY A 54 -9.04 -7.65 4.31
CA GLY A 54 -9.77 -8.79 4.86
C GLY A 54 -10.28 -8.58 6.29
N ASN A 55 -10.91 -9.60 6.82
CA ASN A 55 -11.46 -9.57 8.18
C ASN A 55 -10.35 -9.73 9.23
N ARG A 56 -10.57 -9.17 10.41
CA ARG A 56 -9.71 -9.27 11.60
C ARG A 56 -8.28 -8.76 11.39
N VAL A 57 -8.09 -7.85 10.41
CA VAL A 57 -6.80 -7.20 10.18
C VAL A 57 -6.57 -6.12 11.23
N VAL A 58 -5.41 -6.17 11.88
CA VAL A 58 -4.98 -5.16 12.85
C VAL A 58 -4.04 -4.17 12.19
N ILE A 59 -4.37 -2.88 12.23
CA ILE A 59 -3.58 -1.80 11.63
C ILE A 59 -3.24 -0.76 12.69
N ASN A 60 -1.96 -0.59 12.97
CA ASN A 60 -1.47 0.38 13.95
C ASN A 60 -1.06 1.71 13.29
N GLY A 61 -0.42 1.67 12.12
CA GLY A 61 -0.03 2.88 11.41
C GLY A 61 0.46 2.58 10.00
N VAL A 62 -0.44 2.62 9.03
CA VAL A 62 -0.17 2.27 7.62
C VAL A 62 -0.63 3.40 6.71
N THR A 63 0.18 3.75 5.72
CA THR A 63 -0.23 4.63 4.62
C THR A 63 -0.20 3.87 3.31
N LEU A 64 -1.31 3.90 2.57
CA LEU A 64 -1.44 3.33 1.24
C LEU A 64 -1.43 4.47 0.20
N TYR A 65 -0.55 4.36 -0.79
CA TYR A 65 -0.42 5.32 -1.89
C TYR A 65 -0.75 4.66 -3.22
N LEU A 66 -1.91 4.99 -3.78
CA LEU A 66 -2.39 4.55 -5.09
C LEU A 66 -2.50 5.79 -5.99
N GLN A 67 -1.42 6.16 -6.66
CA GLN A 67 -1.32 7.43 -7.38
C GLN A 67 -1.36 7.31 -8.91
N GLU A 68 -1.60 6.10 -9.41
CA GLU A 68 -1.79 5.81 -10.84
C GLU A 68 -3.01 4.91 -11.04
N ASP A 69 -3.58 4.97 -12.23
CA ASP A 69 -4.74 4.17 -12.62
C ASP A 69 -4.51 2.66 -12.44
N LYS A 70 -5.55 1.95 -12.08
CA LYS A 70 -5.57 0.49 -11.92
C LYS A 70 -4.62 -0.05 -10.83
N SER A 71 -4.17 0.79 -9.92
CA SER A 71 -3.40 0.35 -8.75
C SER A 71 -4.26 -0.50 -7.82
N ASN A 72 -3.72 -1.62 -7.33
CA ASN A 72 -4.44 -2.50 -6.43
C ASN A 72 -3.60 -2.81 -5.20
N VAL A 73 -4.23 -2.83 -4.03
CA VAL A 73 -3.66 -3.34 -2.78
C VAL A 73 -4.63 -4.32 -2.16
N SER A 74 -4.15 -5.51 -1.83
CA SER A 74 -4.90 -6.47 -1.03
C SER A 74 -4.14 -6.84 0.23
N ILE A 75 -4.87 -6.95 1.35
CA ILE A 75 -4.35 -7.40 2.64
C ILE A 75 -5.26 -8.50 3.14
N GLY A 76 -4.71 -9.70 3.26
CA GLY A 76 -5.44 -10.89 3.68
C GLY A 76 -5.90 -10.84 5.13
N GLU A 77 -6.93 -11.63 5.43
CA GLU A 77 -7.52 -11.73 6.77
C GLU A 77 -6.50 -12.15 7.84
N ASP A 78 -6.77 -11.81 9.10
CA ASP A 78 -5.94 -12.13 10.27
C ASP A 78 -4.53 -11.54 10.26
N SER A 79 -4.23 -10.62 9.33
CA SER A 79 -2.91 -10.01 9.24
C SER A 79 -2.74 -8.88 10.25
N GLN A 80 -1.48 -8.67 10.67
CA GLN A 80 -1.11 -7.62 11.61
C GLN A 80 -0.07 -6.69 10.98
N LEU A 81 -0.41 -5.42 10.85
CA LEU A 81 0.46 -4.39 10.33
C LEU A 81 0.84 -3.42 11.45
N SER A 82 2.12 -3.30 11.71
CA SER A 82 2.68 -2.45 12.75
C SER A 82 2.56 -0.96 12.37
N TRP A 83 3.36 -0.09 12.89
CA TRP A 83 3.31 1.34 12.59
C TRP A 83 4.48 1.79 11.72
N GLY A 84 4.34 2.95 11.06
CA GLY A 84 5.35 3.50 10.16
C GLY A 84 5.45 2.76 8.82
N ILE A 85 4.43 1.98 8.46
CA ILE A 85 4.41 1.22 7.22
C ILE A 85 3.91 2.12 6.08
N ASP A 86 4.68 2.18 5.00
CA ASP A 86 4.29 2.82 3.75
C ASP A 86 4.18 1.79 2.63
N ILE A 87 3.05 1.81 1.92
CA ILE A 87 2.74 0.91 0.80
C ILE A 87 2.53 1.75 -0.44
N TRP A 88 3.39 1.58 -1.45
CA TRP A 88 3.41 2.38 -2.66
C TRP A 88 3.20 1.52 -3.91
N CYS A 89 2.09 1.70 -4.61
CA CYS A 89 1.80 1.02 -5.89
C CYS A 89 2.50 1.66 -7.09
N THR A 90 3.18 2.78 -6.91
CA THR A 90 3.78 3.60 -7.96
C THR A 90 5.13 4.14 -7.53
N ASP A 91 5.96 4.54 -8.48
CA ASP A 91 7.18 5.31 -8.22
C ASP A 91 6.91 6.83 -8.13
N ALA A 92 5.67 7.26 -8.28
CA ALA A 92 5.22 8.66 -8.32
C ALA A 92 5.81 9.51 -9.47
N HIS A 93 6.82 9.01 -10.18
CA HIS A 93 7.50 9.67 -11.30
C HIS A 93 7.59 8.73 -12.49
N THR A 94 7.40 9.26 -13.70
CA THR A 94 7.56 8.50 -14.92
C THR A 94 9.03 8.29 -15.23
N ILE A 95 9.43 7.04 -15.38
CA ILE A 95 10.74 6.64 -15.92
C ILE A 95 10.52 6.23 -17.38
N THR A 96 11.36 6.70 -18.28
CA THR A 96 11.28 6.39 -19.71
C THR A 96 12.53 5.66 -20.20
N ASN A 97 12.35 4.84 -21.23
CA ASN A 97 13.48 4.30 -21.98
C ASN A 97 14.11 5.38 -22.91
N LEU A 98 15.14 5.02 -23.66
CA LEU A 98 15.81 5.93 -24.59
C LEU A 98 14.92 6.42 -25.75
N LYS A 99 13.80 5.75 -26.01
CA LYS A 99 12.77 6.15 -26.99
C LYS A 99 11.71 7.05 -26.37
N ARG A 100 11.86 7.46 -25.10
CA ARG A 100 10.91 8.25 -24.31
C ARG A 100 9.57 7.56 -24.04
N GLU A 101 9.54 6.23 -24.08
CA GLU A 101 8.37 5.44 -23.74
C GLU A 101 8.37 5.15 -22.23
N PRO A 102 7.24 5.33 -21.50
CA PRO A 102 7.14 5.00 -20.08
C PRO A 102 7.38 3.50 -19.83
N ILE A 103 8.18 3.17 -18.79
CA ILE A 103 8.54 1.77 -18.47
C ILE A 103 8.23 1.35 -17.03
N ASN A 104 7.73 2.26 -16.20
CA ASN A 104 7.56 2.00 -14.76
C ASN A 104 6.12 2.19 -14.27
N PHE A 105 5.17 1.60 -14.97
CA PHE A 105 3.76 1.67 -14.59
C PHE A 105 3.50 1.17 -13.18
N ALA A 106 2.42 1.65 -12.56
CA ALA A 106 1.94 1.15 -11.28
C ALA A 106 1.63 -0.34 -11.35
N GLN A 107 1.82 -1.04 -10.25
CA GLN A 107 1.56 -2.47 -10.13
C GLN A 107 0.92 -2.79 -8.78
N SER A 108 0.21 -3.92 -8.74
CA SER A 108 -0.48 -4.40 -7.56
C SER A 108 0.47 -4.80 -6.44
N ILE A 109 -0.03 -4.72 -5.22
CA ILE A 109 0.62 -5.22 -4.01
C ILE A 109 -0.34 -6.19 -3.32
N GLU A 110 0.16 -7.37 -2.99
CA GLU A 110 -0.59 -8.42 -2.32
C GLU A 110 0.11 -8.79 -1.01
N ILE A 111 -0.59 -8.66 0.10
CA ILE A 111 -0.19 -9.17 1.41
C ILE A 111 -1.14 -10.29 1.75
N GLY A 112 -0.62 -11.49 1.91
CA GLY A 112 -1.39 -12.70 2.18
C GLY A 112 -2.09 -12.67 3.53
N LYS A 113 -2.76 -13.78 3.85
CA LYS A 113 -3.46 -13.98 5.12
C LYS A 113 -2.45 -14.26 6.24
N HIS A 114 -2.85 -13.89 7.47
CA HIS A 114 -2.06 -14.20 8.66
C HIS A 114 -0.58 -13.76 8.52
N ALA A 115 -0.37 -12.63 7.86
CA ALA A 115 0.95 -12.03 7.69
C ALA A 115 1.23 -11.03 8.82
N TRP A 116 2.45 -11.02 9.31
CA TRP A 116 2.91 -10.01 10.25
C TRP A 116 3.91 -9.07 9.59
N VAL A 117 3.54 -7.81 9.44
CA VAL A 117 4.42 -6.76 8.90
C VAL A 117 4.94 -5.90 10.03
N GLY A 118 6.25 -5.93 10.23
CA GLY A 118 6.96 -5.23 11.28
C GLY A 118 6.92 -3.71 11.12
N LYS A 119 7.43 -3.01 12.13
CA LYS A 119 7.50 -1.55 12.17
C LYS A 119 8.41 -0.99 11.06
N ASP A 120 8.08 0.19 10.54
CA ASP A 120 8.88 0.96 9.57
C ASP A 120 9.17 0.21 8.25
N VAL A 121 8.39 -0.80 7.92
CA VAL A 121 8.49 -1.53 6.65
C VAL A 121 8.01 -0.66 5.49
N LYS A 122 8.74 -0.71 4.36
CA LYS A 122 8.35 -0.06 3.11
C LYS A 122 8.07 -1.13 2.06
N ILE A 123 6.88 -1.08 1.46
CA ILE A 123 6.43 -2.04 0.46
C ILE A 123 6.22 -1.31 -0.86
N GLY A 124 7.01 -1.67 -1.85
CA GLY A 124 6.93 -1.13 -3.21
C GLY A 124 6.02 -1.93 -4.11
N LYS A 125 5.72 -1.37 -5.28
CA LYS A 125 4.90 -2.01 -6.31
C LYS A 125 5.44 -3.38 -6.73
N ASN A 126 4.56 -4.22 -7.27
CA ASN A 126 4.86 -5.61 -7.67
C ASN A 126 5.36 -6.49 -6.52
N THR A 127 4.91 -6.21 -5.31
CA THR A 127 5.22 -7.03 -4.15
C THR A 127 4.11 -8.03 -3.89
N LYS A 128 4.49 -9.28 -3.67
CA LYS A 128 3.63 -10.30 -3.11
C LYS A 128 4.29 -10.89 -1.86
N ILE A 129 3.58 -10.83 -0.75
CA ILE A 129 3.94 -11.46 0.52
C ILE A 129 2.97 -12.64 0.71
N PRO A 130 3.44 -13.88 0.77
CA PRO A 130 2.59 -15.06 0.94
C PRO A 130 1.86 -15.08 2.28
N ASP A 131 0.86 -15.97 2.37
CA ASP A 131 0.21 -16.29 3.64
C ASP A 131 1.23 -16.77 4.68
N ASN A 132 0.93 -16.52 5.96
CA ASN A 132 1.76 -16.97 7.10
C ASN A 132 3.22 -16.44 7.09
N SER A 133 3.45 -15.29 6.50
CA SER A 133 4.79 -14.68 6.42
C SER A 133 5.03 -13.65 7.51
N ILE A 134 6.30 -13.48 7.88
CA ILE A 134 6.74 -12.38 8.75
C ILE A 134 7.69 -11.50 7.96
N VAL A 135 7.40 -10.19 7.93
CA VAL A 135 8.29 -9.17 7.38
C VAL A 135 8.97 -8.46 8.55
N GLY A 136 10.27 -8.61 8.65
CA GLY A 136 11.06 -8.03 9.73
C GLY A 136 11.00 -6.49 9.75
N TRP A 137 11.27 -5.92 10.91
CA TRP A 137 11.30 -4.48 11.14
C TRP A 137 12.27 -3.75 10.19
N GLY A 138 11.84 -2.61 9.63
CA GLY A 138 12.66 -1.77 8.76
C GLY A 138 12.95 -2.35 7.37
N SER A 139 12.32 -3.46 7.00
CA SER A 139 12.53 -4.07 5.69
C SER A 139 12.01 -3.20 4.54
N ILE A 140 12.71 -3.25 3.38
CA ILE A 140 12.24 -2.72 2.11
C ILE A 140 11.90 -3.91 1.20
N VAL A 141 10.62 -4.04 0.85
CA VAL A 141 10.07 -5.18 0.13
C VAL A 141 9.59 -4.75 -1.25
N THR A 142 10.21 -5.28 -2.30
CA THR A 142 9.97 -4.84 -3.70
C THR A 142 9.90 -5.99 -4.69
N LYS A 143 9.55 -7.20 -4.24
CA LYS A 143 9.49 -8.38 -5.11
C LYS A 143 8.41 -9.36 -4.72
N VAL A 144 8.14 -10.29 -5.61
CA VAL A 144 7.25 -11.43 -5.37
C VAL A 144 8.00 -12.51 -4.61
N PHE A 145 7.41 -12.95 -3.50
CA PHE A 145 7.83 -14.15 -2.77
C PHE A 145 6.81 -15.25 -3.03
N ASN A 146 7.26 -16.46 -3.29
CA ASN A 146 6.40 -17.61 -3.60
C ASN A 146 6.16 -18.50 -2.39
N GLU A 147 7.05 -18.45 -1.42
CA GLU A 147 7.02 -19.25 -0.20
C GLU A 147 6.95 -18.35 1.03
N PRO A 148 6.30 -18.79 2.12
CA PRO A 148 6.28 -18.05 3.38
C PRO A 148 7.71 -17.81 3.87
N ASN A 149 7.96 -16.61 4.37
CA ASN A 149 9.23 -16.22 4.96
C ASN A 149 9.02 -15.86 6.43
N ILE A 150 9.78 -16.50 7.27
CA ILE A 150 9.78 -16.26 8.72
C ILE A 150 11.14 -15.72 9.13
#